data_38528120c9013dd624363bfda7a8743d
#
_entry.id   38528120c9013dd624363bfda7a8743d
#
_cell.length_a   1.000
_cell.length_b   1.000
_cell.length_c   1.000
_cell.angle_alpha   90.00
_cell.angle_beta   90.00
_cell.angle_gamma   90.00
#
_symmetry.space_group_name_H-M   'P 1'
#
loop_
_entity.id
_entity.type
_entity.pdbx_description
1 polymer ?
#
loop_
_entity_poly.entity_id
_entity_poly.type
_entity_poly.pdbx_seq_one_letter_code
_entity_poly.pdbx_strand_id
1 'polypeptide(L)'
;MTVYTSLKQANHDYSAAEKYGNLSVLFPLGVNVVDVNVILDAAGDWFSDFDFEDDIFMPIGNPIIVSIVTICLVEEMALRGKDTVNMLEWDKYSREYVVKEVEINHYEGQTDE
;
A
#
# COMPACT_ATOMS: atom_id res chain seq x y z
N MET A 1 4.10 -10.57 9.90
CA MET A 1 4.31 -9.56 8.85
C MET A 1 3.54 -9.93 7.60
N THR A 2 2.84 -8.98 7.04
CA THR A 2 2.02 -9.19 5.83
C THR A 2 2.41 -8.16 4.79
N VAL A 3 2.51 -8.59 3.53
CA VAL A 3 2.74 -7.71 2.39
C VAL A 3 1.38 -7.42 1.75
N TYR A 4 0.96 -6.16 1.81
CA TYR A 4 -0.32 -5.71 1.27
C TYR A 4 -0.08 -5.18 -0.14
N THR A 5 -0.70 -5.80 -1.14
CA THR A 5 -0.58 -5.34 -2.53
C THR A 5 -1.94 -4.98 -3.10
N SER A 6 -2.00 -3.87 -3.84
CA SER A 6 -3.26 -3.30 -4.29
C SER A 6 -3.94 -4.12 -5.39
N LEU A 7 -3.17 -4.67 -6.34
CA LEU A 7 -3.75 -5.39 -7.46
C LEU A 7 -2.82 -6.51 -7.91
N LYS A 8 -3.37 -7.70 -8.08
CA LYS A 8 -2.58 -8.82 -8.60
C LYS A 8 -2.59 -8.80 -10.13
N GLN A 9 -1.41 -8.77 -10.73
CA GLN A 9 -1.25 -8.73 -12.17
C GLN A 9 -0.73 -10.06 -12.69
N ALA A 10 -1.19 -10.47 -13.89
CA ALA A 10 -0.90 -11.78 -14.46
C ALA A 10 0.59 -12.01 -14.73
N ASN A 11 1.30 -10.95 -15.12
CA ASN A 11 2.71 -11.08 -15.52
C ASN A 11 3.69 -10.66 -14.46
N HIS A 12 3.22 -10.51 -13.23
CA HIS A 12 4.07 -10.08 -12.12
C HIS A 12 4.40 -11.27 -11.23
N ASP A 13 5.68 -11.44 -10.92
CA ASP A 13 6.12 -12.53 -10.04
C ASP A 13 6.14 -12.03 -8.61
N TYR A 14 5.26 -12.60 -7.79
CA TYR A 14 5.12 -12.21 -6.40
C TYR A 14 5.98 -13.04 -5.45
N SER A 15 6.62 -14.10 -5.96
CA SER A 15 7.36 -15.02 -5.09
C SER A 15 8.50 -14.31 -4.35
N ALA A 16 9.16 -13.37 -5.00
CA ALA A 16 10.27 -12.64 -4.37
C ALA A 16 9.77 -11.74 -3.23
N ALA A 17 8.52 -11.29 -3.29
CA ALA A 17 7.94 -10.47 -2.24
C ALA A 17 7.54 -11.30 -1.02
N GLU A 18 7.23 -12.58 -1.23
CA GLU A 18 6.74 -13.46 -0.17
C GLU A 18 7.78 -13.71 0.92
N LYS A 19 9.05 -13.47 0.64
CA LYS A 19 10.08 -13.59 1.66
C LYS A 19 9.94 -12.54 2.76
N TYR A 20 9.18 -11.49 2.49
CA TYR A 20 8.93 -10.43 3.46
C TYR A 20 7.66 -10.64 4.27
N GLY A 21 6.86 -11.66 3.93
CA GLY A 21 5.64 -11.97 4.65
C GLY A 21 4.57 -12.54 3.73
N ASN A 22 3.45 -12.92 4.34
CA ASN A 22 2.30 -13.41 3.59
C ASN A 22 1.72 -12.30 2.73
N LEU A 23 1.24 -12.67 1.55
CA LEU A 23 0.69 -11.70 0.62
C LEU A 23 -0.81 -11.51 0.87
N SER A 24 -1.22 -10.26 1.03
CA SER A 24 -2.63 -9.89 1.11
C SER A 24 -2.95 -9.05 -0.12
N VAL A 25 -3.91 -9.48 -0.93
CA VAL A 25 -4.24 -8.84 -2.20
C VAL A 25 -5.59 -8.16 -2.07
N LEU A 26 -5.64 -6.85 -2.35
CA LEU A 26 -6.90 -6.11 -2.29
C LEU A 26 -7.81 -6.48 -3.44
N PHE A 27 -7.29 -6.41 -4.68
CA PHE A 27 -8.05 -6.78 -5.86
C PHE A 27 -7.38 -7.95 -6.56
N PRO A 28 -8.00 -9.13 -6.54
CA PRO A 28 -7.38 -10.32 -7.15
C PRO A 28 -7.35 -10.23 -8.67
N LEU A 29 -6.58 -11.14 -9.26
CA LEU A 29 -6.43 -11.25 -10.70
C LEU A 29 -7.79 -11.39 -11.39
N GLY A 30 -7.99 -10.63 -12.46
CA GLY A 30 -9.22 -10.71 -13.25
C GLY A 30 -10.33 -9.78 -12.81
N VAL A 31 -10.14 -9.10 -11.69
CA VAL A 31 -11.13 -8.12 -11.23
C VAL A 31 -10.91 -6.81 -11.96
N ASN A 32 -11.98 -6.29 -12.54
CA ASN A 32 -11.94 -4.99 -13.21
C ASN A 32 -12.68 -3.98 -12.33
N VAL A 33 -11.94 -3.11 -11.67
CA VAL A 33 -12.50 -2.15 -10.74
C VAL A 33 -12.38 -0.76 -11.34
N VAL A 34 -13.52 -0.12 -11.59
CA VAL A 34 -13.54 1.21 -12.20
C VAL A 34 -14.26 2.25 -11.32
N ASP A 35 -15.00 1.81 -10.33
CA ASP A 35 -15.77 2.72 -9.47
C ASP A 35 -14.89 3.18 -8.31
N VAL A 36 -14.66 4.49 -8.24
CA VAL A 36 -13.81 5.09 -7.20
C VAL A 36 -14.33 4.79 -5.80
N ASN A 37 -15.64 4.82 -5.61
CA ASN A 37 -16.21 4.57 -4.28
C ASN A 37 -16.00 3.13 -3.84
N VAL A 38 -16.04 2.20 -4.77
CA VAL A 38 -15.74 0.79 -4.45
C VAL A 38 -14.30 0.65 -4.01
N ILE A 39 -13.38 1.34 -4.69
CA ILE A 39 -11.96 1.29 -4.33
C ILE A 39 -11.74 1.89 -2.94
N LEU A 40 -12.36 3.04 -2.68
CA LEU A 40 -12.22 3.72 -1.39
C LEU A 40 -12.73 2.86 -0.23
N ASP A 41 -13.92 2.28 -0.41
CA ASP A 41 -14.50 1.45 0.64
C ASP A 41 -13.67 0.19 0.90
N ALA A 42 -13.26 -0.47 -0.16
CA ALA A 42 -12.48 -1.70 -0.04
C ALA A 42 -11.11 -1.43 0.60
N ALA A 43 -10.44 -0.35 0.18
CA ALA A 43 -9.13 -0.01 0.70
C ALA A 43 -9.20 0.42 2.17
N GLY A 44 -10.22 1.18 2.53
CA GLY A 44 -10.40 1.60 3.91
C GLY A 44 -10.56 0.42 4.85
N ASP A 45 -11.40 -0.53 4.46
CA ASP A 45 -11.60 -1.75 5.21
C ASP A 45 -10.32 -2.59 5.31
N TRP A 46 -9.62 -2.69 4.20
CA TRP A 46 -8.41 -3.49 4.07
C TRP A 46 -7.30 -2.96 4.98
N PHE A 47 -7.14 -1.64 5.05
CA PHE A 47 -6.10 -1.04 5.88
C PHE A 47 -6.49 -0.94 7.36
N SER A 48 -7.72 -1.27 7.71
CA SER A 48 -8.13 -1.20 9.12
C SER A 48 -7.30 -2.13 10.00
N ASP A 49 -6.80 -3.23 9.44
CA ASP A 49 -5.97 -4.19 10.17
C ASP A 49 -4.48 -4.03 9.89
N PHE A 50 -4.11 -3.03 9.10
CA PHE A 50 -2.70 -2.82 8.75
C PHE A 50 -1.91 -2.36 9.97
N ASP A 51 -0.79 -3.04 10.24
CA ASP A 51 0.10 -2.70 11.34
C ASP A 51 1.27 -1.90 10.77
N PHE A 52 1.31 -0.61 11.09
CA PHE A 52 2.33 0.29 10.51
C PHE A 52 3.76 -0.03 10.96
N GLU A 53 3.91 -0.85 12.00
CA GLU A 53 5.25 -1.22 12.47
C GLU A 53 5.73 -2.54 11.86
N ASP A 54 4.82 -3.39 11.43
CA ASP A 54 5.18 -4.73 10.99
C ASP A 54 4.80 -5.05 9.56
N ASP A 55 3.71 -4.48 9.06
CA ASP A 55 3.23 -4.78 7.71
C ASP A 55 3.86 -3.87 6.67
N ILE A 56 3.83 -4.30 5.42
CA ILE A 56 4.48 -3.61 4.30
C ILE A 56 3.46 -3.41 3.19
N PHE A 57 3.45 -2.23 2.58
CA PHE A 57 2.60 -1.94 1.43
C PHE A 57 3.41 -2.04 0.14
N MET A 58 2.94 -2.86 -0.80
CA MET A 58 3.56 -3.02 -2.11
C MET A 58 2.60 -2.49 -3.18
N PRO A 59 2.81 -1.25 -3.66
CA PRO A 59 1.89 -0.65 -4.64
C PRO A 59 2.12 -1.23 -6.03
N ILE A 60 1.18 -2.06 -6.49
CA ILE A 60 1.24 -2.67 -7.81
C ILE A 60 -0.11 -2.55 -8.46
N GLY A 61 -0.13 -2.22 -9.74
CA GLY A 61 -1.34 -2.20 -10.53
C GLY A 61 -1.51 -0.93 -11.33
N ASN A 62 -2.73 -0.69 -11.76
CA ASN A 62 -3.10 0.50 -12.50
C ASN A 62 -2.77 1.76 -11.68
N PRO A 63 -2.11 2.77 -12.26
CA PRO A 63 -1.71 3.95 -11.51
C PRO A 63 -2.85 4.66 -10.78
N ILE A 64 -4.04 4.69 -11.37
CA ILE A 64 -5.19 5.33 -10.71
C ILE A 64 -5.60 4.55 -9.47
N ILE A 65 -5.70 3.23 -9.58
CA ILE A 65 -6.06 2.37 -8.46
C ILE A 65 -5.02 2.50 -7.35
N VAL A 66 -3.74 2.43 -7.72
CA VAL A 66 -2.64 2.55 -6.75
C VAL A 66 -2.70 3.90 -6.05
N SER A 67 -2.98 4.98 -6.79
CA SER A 67 -3.06 6.32 -6.21
C SER A 67 -4.18 6.43 -5.19
N ILE A 68 -5.36 5.90 -5.52
CA ILE A 68 -6.50 5.94 -4.61
C ILE A 68 -6.23 5.10 -3.36
N VAL A 69 -5.67 3.92 -3.55
CA VAL A 69 -5.33 3.03 -2.43
C VAL A 69 -4.30 3.70 -1.53
N THR A 70 -3.30 4.37 -2.12
CA THR A 70 -2.27 5.08 -1.35
C THR A 70 -2.88 6.24 -0.54
N ILE A 71 -3.84 6.95 -1.11
CA ILE A 71 -4.54 8.00 -0.37
C ILE A 71 -5.21 7.42 0.87
N CYS A 72 -5.86 6.26 0.73
CA CYS A 72 -6.51 5.59 1.86
C CYS A 72 -5.49 5.20 2.93
N LEU A 73 -4.32 4.75 2.52
CA LEU A 73 -3.25 4.40 3.45
C LEU A 73 -2.80 5.63 4.25
N VAL A 74 -2.61 6.75 3.56
CA VAL A 74 -2.19 8.00 4.21
C VAL A 74 -3.27 8.48 5.18
N GLU A 75 -4.54 8.38 4.81
CA GLU A 75 -5.63 8.73 5.71
C GLU A 75 -5.64 7.87 6.97
N GLU A 76 -5.39 6.57 6.80
CA GLU A 76 -5.33 5.66 7.94
C GLU A 76 -4.16 6.01 8.85
N MET A 77 -3.01 6.38 8.26
CA MET A 77 -1.86 6.84 9.04
C MET A 77 -2.23 8.04 9.90
N ALA A 78 -2.88 9.03 9.30
CA ALA A 78 -3.27 10.23 10.02
C ALA A 78 -4.24 9.91 11.15
N LEU A 79 -5.21 9.04 10.90
CA LEU A 79 -6.19 8.66 11.92
C LEU A 79 -5.54 7.96 13.11
N ARG A 80 -4.48 7.22 12.88
CA ARG A 80 -3.79 6.48 13.95
C ARG A 80 -2.58 7.24 14.52
N GLY A 81 -2.32 8.44 14.03
CA GLY A 81 -1.18 9.23 14.50
C GLY A 81 0.15 8.62 14.09
N LYS A 82 0.20 7.94 12.95
CA LYS A 82 1.43 7.34 12.42
C LYS A 82 2.00 8.22 11.33
N ASP A 83 3.31 8.35 11.29
CA ASP A 83 4.00 9.17 10.30
C ASP A 83 4.98 8.39 9.44
N THR A 84 5.14 7.09 9.69
CA THR A 84 6.01 6.26 8.87
C THR A 84 5.27 5.01 8.40
N VAL A 85 5.61 4.54 7.21
CA VAL A 85 5.07 3.29 6.66
C VAL A 85 6.18 2.62 5.85
N ASN A 86 6.24 1.31 5.93
CA ASN A 86 7.18 0.52 5.14
C ASN A 86 6.55 0.17 3.81
N MET A 87 7.26 0.46 2.72
CA MET A 87 6.80 0.13 1.38
C MET A 87 7.82 -0.77 0.71
N LEU A 88 7.34 -1.66 -0.14
CA LEU A 88 8.19 -2.59 -0.87
C LEU A 88 8.31 -2.11 -2.30
N GLU A 89 9.54 -1.91 -2.75
CA GLU A 89 9.82 -1.40 -4.09
C GLU A 89 10.74 -2.37 -4.83
N TRP A 90 10.44 -2.60 -6.11
CA TRP A 90 11.31 -3.40 -6.95
C TRP A 90 12.49 -2.56 -7.41
N ASP A 91 13.70 -3.00 -7.06
CA ASP A 91 14.92 -2.34 -7.50
C ASP A 91 15.42 -3.06 -8.75
N LYS A 92 15.31 -2.40 -9.89
CA LYS A 92 15.68 -3.01 -11.17
C LYS A 92 17.19 -3.21 -11.32
N TYR A 93 17.99 -2.51 -10.55
CA TYR A 93 19.44 -2.64 -10.60
C TYR A 93 19.91 -3.90 -9.87
N SER A 94 19.42 -4.12 -8.66
CA SER A 94 19.74 -5.32 -7.90
C SER A 94 18.85 -6.50 -8.22
N ARG A 95 17.74 -6.25 -8.92
CA ARG A 95 16.74 -7.25 -9.30
C ARG A 95 16.14 -7.94 -8.08
N GLU A 96 15.79 -7.14 -7.10
CA GLU A 96 15.15 -7.64 -5.89
C GLU A 96 14.27 -6.57 -5.29
N TYR A 97 13.37 -6.97 -4.42
CA TYR A 97 12.55 -6.04 -3.67
C TYR A 97 13.35 -5.48 -2.51
N VAL A 98 13.17 -4.19 -2.26
CA VAL A 98 13.78 -3.53 -1.10
C VAL A 98 12.69 -2.82 -0.31
N VAL A 99 12.85 -2.84 1.01
CA VAL A 99 11.93 -2.15 1.90
C VAL A 99 12.38 -0.69 2.02
N LYS A 100 11.45 0.21 1.78
CA LYS A 100 11.68 1.65 1.94
C LYS A 100 10.80 2.16 3.06
N GLU A 101 11.40 2.78 4.05
CA GLU A 101 10.64 3.44 5.09
C GLU A 101 10.30 4.84 4.62
N VAL A 102 9.00 5.14 4.51
CA VAL A 102 8.52 6.41 4.01
C VAL A 102 7.96 7.21 5.16
N GLU A 103 8.48 8.40 5.34
CA GLU A 103 8.00 9.30 6.39
C GLU A 103 7.11 10.36 5.77
N ILE A 104 5.93 10.54 6.33
CA ILE A 104 4.95 11.50 5.86
C ILE A 104 4.59 12.41 7.01
N ASN A 105 4.79 13.71 6.83
CA ASN A 105 4.40 14.69 7.83
C ASN A 105 2.96 15.11 7.61
N HIS A 106 2.18 15.03 8.67
CA HIS A 106 0.78 15.44 8.63
C HIS A 106 0.68 16.84 9.25
N TYR A 107 0.54 17.84 8.39
CA TYR A 107 0.50 19.22 8.86
C TYR A 107 -0.92 19.64 9.11
N GLU A 108 -1.45 19.38 10.24
CA GLU A 108 -2.80 19.82 10.49
C GLU A 108 -2.80 21.16 11.13
N GLY A 109 -3.53 22.06 10.58
CA GLY A 109 -3.72 23.36 11.12
C GLY A 109 -2.48 24.17 11.28
N GLN A 110 -1.49 23.91 10.52
CA GLN A 110 -0.26 24.54 10.64
C GLN A 110 -0.30 25.88 10.13
N THR A 111 0.02 26.78 10.85
CA THR A 111 0.00 28.03 10.28
C THR A 111 1.05 28.92 10.74
N ASP A 112 1.21 28.92 10.88
CA ASP A 112 1.70 29.53 11.28
C ASP A 112 1.81 30.41 11.53
N GLU A 113 1.71 30.36 11.88
CA GLU A 113 1.64 30.97 12.15
C GLU A 113 1.98 31.49 12.12
#